data_27bb6a23b2ec22eae077e2f7115b6126
#
_entry.id   27bb6a23b2ec22eae077e2f7115b6126
#
_cell.length_a   1.000
_cell.length_b   1.000
_cell.length_c   1.000
_cell.angle_alpha   90.00
_cell.angle_beta   90.00
_cell.angle_gamma   90.00
#
_symmetry.space_group_name_H-M   'P 1'
#
loop_
_entity.id
_entity.type
_entity.pdbx_description
1 polymer ?
#
loop_
_entity_poly.entity_id
_entity_poly.type
_entity_poly.pdbx_seq_one_letter_code
_entity_poly.pdbx_strand_id
1 'polypeptide(L)'
;MRYYQKRMKLFFIISVLFIPLKVNAKENNSVLFSYSSPQHQVAQIGQQLYRALQQQQWKKAEELLLDYQQLPFHETLLIDYAKALLAQTKGNFLQAEFYYQQQLKQKADFIPAQTGLIQLYFHLREYKKAQQQLDQLSSIVDLPKDISQSIEFYKVKLAAYFQGQRFYQLSFFYNDNINHAPDIAEKVVSQSTQRKVTLRSAKPIVSTGLTHYFSFYQPVIIYSHHTFSSYTYARYIDYHSHRRANFLALYTQLGYRYQKSQYQWSMTPYYEIKKPQAQYEYQAWGSEAQFSYFINKKQTINLSFDYKIKKYQEALNNLNSRRLSYSTNHNYYFNNRMQLVNQLNYQLDRKKNTLLNYQLYGIKTGVYYPLSVNWHISLFLQYQFKYYNNYNPLLKKRRKDNSIVFTTNIKNKSSFILGFYPAIEFRYTRRLSNVDWLYQYQQHEVLFKLEKQF
;
A
#
# COMPACT_ATOMS: atom_id res chain seq x y z
N MET A 1 12.57 -11.50 17.82
CA MET A 1 13.10 -10.88 16.58
C MET A 1 13.52 -11.87 15.49
N ARG A 2 14.17 -13.01 15.77
CA ARG A 2 14.45 -14.08 14.78
C ARG A 2 13.20 -14.74 14.17
N TYR A 3 12.05 -14.64 14.81
CA TYR A 3 10.78 -15.23 14.39
C TYR A 3 10.12 -14.49 13.20
N TYR A 4 10.35 -13.18 13.05
CA TYR A 4 9.83 -12.36 11.96
C TYR A 4 10.52 -12.61 10.61
N GLN A 5 11.80 -12.98 10.62
CA GLN A 5 12.58 -13.16 9.38
C GLN A 5 12.23 -14.44 8.60
N LYS A 6 11.81 -15.51 9.27
CA LYS A 6 11.41 -16.76 8.61
C LYS A 6 10.04 -16.69 7.92
N ARG A 7 9.17 -15.75 8.33
CA ARG A 7 7.77 -15.68 7.86
C ARG A 7 7.52 -14.78 6.67
N MET A 8 8.46 -13.91 6.28
CA MET A 8 8.31 -13.09 5.07
C MET A 8 8.42 -13.87 3.76
N LYS A 9 8.87 -15.15 3.79
CA LYS A 9 8.88 -16.03 2.62
C LYS A 9 7.49 -16.50 2.17
N LEU A 10 6.45 -16.30 2.98
CA LEU A 10 5.11 -16.87 2.74
C LEU A 10 4.12 -15.89 2.08
N PHE A 11 4.57 -14.72 1.63
CA PHE A 11 3.65 -13.68 1.12
C PHE A 11 3.20 -13.87 -0.33
N PHE A 12 3.70 -14.87 -1.04
CA PHE A 12 3.38 -15.08 -2.45
C PHE A 12 2.75 -16.45 -2.79
N ILE A 13 2.52 -17.27 -1.78
CA ILE A 13 1.72 -18.48 -1.96
C ILE A 13 0.49 -18.32 -1.07
N ILE A 14 -0.52 -17.59 -1.59
CA ILE A 14 -1.89 -17.97 -1.27
C ILE A 14 -2.27 -19.01 -2.33
N SER A 15 -1.55 -20.12 -2.37
CA SER A 15 -2.22 -21.40 -2.37
C SER A 15 -2.91 -21.44 -1.01
N VAL A 16 -4.24 -21.56 -1.02
CA VAL A 16 -5.03 -21.85 0.15
C VAL A 16 -4.25 -22.87 0.98
N LEU A 17 -3.60 -22.41 2.05
CA LEU A 17 -2.98 -23.31 3.01
C LEU A 17 -4.13 -23.96 3.81
N PHE A 18 -4.74 -24.97 3.17
CA PHE A 18 -5.42 -26.02 3.90
C PHE A 18 -4.33 -26.75 4.65
N ILE A 19 -4.19 -26.49 5.94
CA ILE A 19 -3.34 -27.29 6.82
C ILE A 19 -4.04 -28.64 6.95
N PRO A 20 -3.48 -29.74 6.43
CA PRO A 20 -4.09 -31.04 6.59
C PRO A 20 -4.06 -31.43 8.09
N LEU A 21 -5.22 -31.67 8.66
CA LEU A 21 -5.34 -32.34 9.94
C LEU A 21 -4.81 -33.76 9.77
N LYS A 22 -3.57 -34.04 10.17
CA LYS A 22 -3.06 -35.39 10.29
C LYS A 22 -3.68 -36.03 11.52
N VAL A 23 -4.74 -36.75 11.33
CA VAL A 23 -5.22 -37.72 12.31
C VAL A 23 -4.38 -38.97 12.14
N ASN A 24 -3.49 -39.26 13.10
CA ASN A 24 -2.80 -40.54 13.17
C ASN A 24 -3.82 -41.61 13.54
N ALA A 25 -4.37 -42.28 12.55
CA ALA A 25 -5.06 -43.53 12.76
C ALA A 25 -4.00 -44.63 12.90
N LYS A 26 -3.85 -45.22 14.10
CA LYS A 26 -3.14 -46.47 14.28
C LYS A 26 -3.78 -47.54 13.40
N GLU A 27 -3.02 -48.06 12.45
CA GLU A 27 -3.38 -49.27 11.72
C GLU A 27 -3.40 -50.46 12.69
N ASN A 28 -4.59 -50.98 12.96
CA ASN A 28 -4.71 -52.34 13.42
C ASN A 28 -5.09 -53.21 12.21
N ASN A 29 -4.07 -53.95 11.73
CA ASN A 29 -4.28 -55.04 10.79
C ASN A 29 -4.95 -56.18 11.51
N SER A 30 -6.21 -56.50 11.17
CA SER A 30 -6.74 -57.86 11.31
C SER A 30 -7.85 -58.12 10.30
N VAL A 31 -7.50 -58.93 9.31
CA VAL A 31 -8.24 -60.07 8.70
C VAL A 31 -9.68 -59.87 8.20
N LEU A 32 -9.76 -59.90 6.87
CA LEU A 32 -10.82 -60.51 6.01
C LEU A 32 -12.06 -61.07 6.68
N PHE A 33 -13.25 -60.43 6.39
CA PHE A 33 -14.43 -61.16 5.87
C PHE A 33 -15.39 -60.15 5.18
N SER A 34 -15.76 -60.46 3.95
CA SER A 34 -16.63 -59.77 3.06
C SER A 34 -18.10 -59.90 3.46
N TYR A 35 -18.61 -58.91 4.13
CA TYR A 35 -19.98 -58.37 4.05
C TYR A 35 -19.83 -56.92 4.56
N SER A 36 -19.70 -55.97 3.66
CA SER A 36 -19.65 -54.60 4.05
C SER A 36 -21.01 -54.16 4.58
N SER A 37 -21.13 -54.13 5.91
CA SER A 37 -22.31 -53.50 6.50
C SER A 37 -22.48 -52.10 5.93
N PRO A 38 -23.71 -51.59 5.75
CA PRO A 38 -23.93 -50.22 5.26
C PRO A 38 -23.12 -49.18 6.02
N GLN A 39 -22.87 -49.39 7.29
CA GLN A 39 -22.03 -48.54 8.14
C GLN A 39 -20.53 -48.53 7.74
N HIS A 40 -20.01 -49.70 7.33
CA HIS A 40 -18.61 -49.80 6.86
C HIS A 40 -18.42 -49.06 5.55
N GLN A 41 -19.40 -49.16 4.63
CA GLN A 41 -19.39 -48.43 3.34
C GLN A 41 -19.46 -46.90 3.57
N VAL A 42 -20.32 -46.42 4.47
CA VAL A 42 -20.42 -45.02 4.86
C VAL A 42 -19.09 -44.50 5.40
N ALA A 43 -18.47 -45.24 6.34
CA ALA A 43 -17.18 -44.84 6.90
C ALA A 43 -16.09 -44.80 5.84
N GLN A 44 -16.03 -45.76 4.91
CA GLN A 44 -15.03 -45.82 3.85
C GLN A 44 -15.17 -44.64 2.86
N ILE A 45 -16.39 -44.39 2.35
CA ILE A 45 -16.63 -43.28 1.40
C ILE A 45 -16.45 -41.92 2.11
N GLY A 46 -16.91 -41.78 3.35
CA GLY A 46 -16.69 -40.59 4.16
C GLY A 46 -15.20 -40.27 4.35
N GLN A 47 -14.36 -41.27 4.63
CA GLN A 47 -12.91 -41.11 4.76
C GLN A 47 -12.27 -40.74 3.41
N GLN A 48 -12.73 -41.35 2.30
CA GLN A 48 -12.24 -40.99 0.97
C GLN A 48 -12.60 -39.54 0.59
N LEU A 49 -13.85 -39.13 0.88
CA LEU A 49 -14.29 -37.74 0.68
C LEU A 49 -13.46 -36.77 1.50
N TYR A 50 -13.26 -37.03 2.79
CA TYR A 50 -12.43 -36.19 3.63
C TYR A 50 -10.99 -36.08 3.12
N ARG A 51 -10.36 -37.20 2.70
CA ARG A 51 -9.03 -37.20 2.10
C ARG A 51 -8.99 -36.41 0.79
N ALA A 52 -9.99 -36.55 -0.08
CA ALA A 52 -10.07 -35.80 -1.34
C ALA A 52 -10.15 -34.27 -1.09
N LEU A 53 -10.94 -33.85 -0.09
CA LEU A 53 -11.04 -32.46 0.33
C LEU A 53 -9.69 -31.93 0.86
N GLN A 54 -9.01 -32.71 1.70
CA GLN A 54 -7.70 -32.34 2.26
C GLN A 54 -6.61 -32.24 1.18
N GLN A 55 -6.66 -33.11 0.17
CA GLN A 55 -5.72 -33.12 -0.95
C GLN A 55 -6.12 -32.16 -2.08
N GLN A 56 -7.20 -31.38 -1.89
CA GLN A 56 -7.72 -30.42 -2.88
C GLN A 56 -8.09 -31.05 -4.24
N GLN A 57 -8.49 -32.31 -4.21
CA GLN A 57 -8.97 -33.07 -5.38
C GLN A 57 -10.45 -32.75 -5.61
N TRP A 58 -10.76 -31.51 -6.01
CA TRP A 58 -12.12 -30.97 -6.01
C TRP A 58 -13.12 -31.75 -6.84
N LYS A 59 -12.74 -32.20 -8.04
CA LYS A 59 -13.60 -33.02 -8.91
C LYS A 59 -13.97 -34.33 -8.24
N LYS A 60 -12.98 -35.04 -7.70
CA LYS A 60 -13.16 -36.29 -6.98
C LYS A 60 -14.00 -36.09 -5.70
N ALA A 61 -13.78 -34.96 -5.02
CA ALA A 61 -14.59 -34.63 -3.84
C ALA A 61 -16.06 -34.35 -4.19
N GLU A 62 -16.35 -33.74 -5.35
CA GLU A 62 -17.74 -33.58 -5.83
C GLU A 62 -18.43 -34.94 -6.12
N GLU A 63 -17.72 -35.82 -6.81
CA GLU A 63 -18.25 -37.18 -7.10
C GLU A 63 -18.53 -37.97 -5.80
N LEU A 64 -17.51 -38.02 -4.93
CA LEU A 64 -17.65 -38.72 -3.64
C LEU A 64 -18.73 -38.10 -2.73
N LEU A 65 -18.96 -36.79 -2.80
CA LEU A 65 -20.01 -36.12 -2.04
C LEU A 65 -21.41 -36.55 -2.53
N LEU A 66 -21.61 -36.69 -3.84
CA LEU A 66 -22.86 -37.18 -4.41
C LEU A 66 -23.14 -38.60 -3.94
N ASP A 67 -22.17 -39.51 -4.01
CA ASP A 67 -22.27 -40.89 -3.56
C ASP A 67 -22.55 -40.94 -2.05
N TYR A 68 -21.80 -40.15 -1.25
CA TYR A 68 -21.92 -40.14 0.21
C TYR A 68 -23.30 -39.68 0.69
N GLN A 69 -23.90 -38.70 -0.01
CA GLN A 69 -25.26 -38.21 0.34
C GLN A 69 -26.38 -39.21 0.12
N GLN A 70 -26.18 -40.18 -0.76
CA GLN A 70 -27.16 -41.22 -1.06
C GLN A 70 -27.12 -42.38 -0.04
N LEU A 71 -26.04 -42.47 0.73
CA LEU A 71 -25.90 -43.56 1.69
C LEU A 71 -26.77 -43.33 2.94
N PRO A 72 -27.39 -44.41 3.51
CA PRO A 72 -28.05 -44.31 4.79
C PRO A 72 -27.00 -44.02 5.90
N PHE A 73 -27.39 -43.29 6.92
CA PHE A 73 -26.53 -42.96 8.08
C PHE A 73 -25.30 -42.08 7.78
N HIS A 74 -25.32 -41.29 6.71
CA HIS A 74 -24.26 -40.33 6.42
C HIS A 74 -24.20 -39.22 7.50
N GLU A 75 -22.99 -38.68 7.72
CA GLU A 75 -22.77 -37.55 8.67
C GLU A 75 -23.07 -36.23 8.01
N THR A 76 -24.07 -35.50 8.48
CA THR A 76 -24.46 -34.19 7.96
C THR A 76 -23.33 -33.16 8.11
N LEU A 77 -22.51 -33.22 9.17
CA LEU A 77 -21.37 -32.38 9.40
C LEU A 77 -20.32 -32.49 8.27
N LEU A 78 -20.02 -33.71 7.80
CA LEU A 78 -19.10 -33.94 6.71
C LEU A 78 -19.63 -33.42 5.37
N ILE A 79 -20.95 -33.61 5.14
CA ILE A 79 -21.61 -33.08 3.93
C ILE A 79 -21.55 -31.56 3.90
N ASP A 80 -21.91 -30.90 4.98
CA ASP A 80 -21.89 -29.45 5.05
C ASP A 80 -20.45 -28.90 4.93
N TYR A 81 -19.45 -29.59 5.50
CA TYR A 81 -18.04 -29.26 5.34
C TYR A 81 -17.59 -29.35 3.88
N ALA A 82 -17.94 -30.43 3.20
CA ALA A 82 -17.65 -30.62 1.79
C ALA A 82 -18.31 -29.54 0.93
N LYS A 83 -19.62 -29.28 1.16
CA LYS A 83 -20.36 -28.22 0.47
C LYS A 83 -19.76 -26.84 0.68
N ALA A 84 -19.35 -26.52 1.93
CA ALA A 84 -18.72 -25.25 2.25
C ALA A 84 -17.41 -25.05 1.48
N LEU A 85 -16.52 -26.04 1.50
CA LEU A 85 -15.25 -26.00 0.79
C LEU A 85 -15.43 -25.90 -0.74
N LEU A 86 -16.32 -26.70 -1.31
CA LEU A 86 -16.62 -26.68 -2.74
C LEU A 86 -17.25 -25.35 -3.18
N ALA A 87 -18.17 -24.79 -2.39
CA ALA A 87 -18.74 -23.46 -2.64
C ALA A 87 -17.65 -22.38 -2.61
N GLN A 88 -16.72 -22.44 -1.64
CA GLN A 88 -15.62 -21.51 -1.52
C GLN A 88 -14.67 -21.57 -2.73
N THR A 89 -14.37 -22.76 -3.24
CA THR A 89 -13.52 -22.92 -4.44
C THR A 89 -14.17 -22.39 -5.71
N LYS A 90 -15.49 -22.50 -5.81
CA LYS A 90 -16.30 -21.95 -6.91
C LYS A 90 -16.53 -20.43 -6.79
N GLY A 91 -16.09 -19.79 -5.69
CA GLY A 91 -16.32 -18.37 -5.44
C GLY A 91 -17.72 -18.04 -4.89
N ASN A 92 -18.52 -19.04 -4.53
CA ASN A 92 -19.86 -18.87 -3.95
C ASN A 92 -19.74 -18.64 -2.43
N PHE A 93 -19.17 -17.53 -2.03
CA PHE A 93 -18.78 -17.25 -0.64
C PHE A 93 -19.95 -17.15 0.32
N LEU A 94 -21.12 -16.65 -0.12
CA LEU A 94 -22.34 -16.61 0.70
C LEU A 94 -22.82 -18.03 1.03
N GLN A 95 -22.74 -18.92 0.07
CA GLN A 95 -23.13 -20.32 0.26
C GLN A 95 -22.12 -21.05 1.15
N ALA A 96 -20.82 -20.76 1.01
CA ALA A 96 -19.80 -21.30 1.90
C ALA A 96 -20.02 -20.83 3.36
N GLU A 97 -20.30 -19.55 3.58
CA GLU A 97 -20.62 -18.98 4.90
C GLU A 97 -21.83 -19.68 5.51
N PHE A 98 -22.91 -19.86 4.72
CA PHE A 98 -24.11 -20.55 5.16
C PHE A 98 -23.82 -21.96 5.68
N TYR A 99 -23.08 -22.80 4.93
CA TYR A 99 -22.79 -24.17 5.35
C TYR A 99 -21.85 -24.20 6.56
N TYR A 100 -20.86 -23.36 6.69
CA TYR A 100 -20.05 -23.28 7.91
C TYR A 100 -20.89 -22.88 9.12
N GLN A 101 -21.83 -21.94 8.97
CA GLN A 101 -22.72 -21.53 10.06
C GLN A 101 -23.70 -22.63 10.43
N GLN A 102 -24.19 -23.45 9.48
CA GLN A 102 -25.04 -24.62 9.79
C GLN A 102 -24.29 -25.65 10.63
N GLN A 103 -22.99 -25.88 10.33
CA GLN A 103 -22.16 -26.76 11.15
C GLN A 103 -22.02 -26.25 12.58
N LEU A 104 -21.81 -24.95 12.77
CA LEU A 104 -21.68 -24.35 14.09
C LEU A 104 -23.02 -24.35 14.87
N LYS A 105 -24.13 -24.35 14.18
CA LYS A 105 -25.46 -24.58 14.84
C LYS A 105 -25.62 -25.99 15.34
N GLN A 106 -25.10 -27.00 14.61
CA GLN A 106 -25.12 -28.39 15.02
C GLN A 106 -24.08 -28.65 16.12
N LYS A 107 -22.88 -28.07 16.00
CA LYS A 107 -21.78 -28.25 16.93
C LYS A 107 -20.99 -26.94 17.02
N ALA A 108 -21.23 -26.17 18.10
CA ALA A 108 -20.65 -24.81 18.28
C ALA A 108 -19.12 -24.79 18.36
N ASP A 109 -18.52 -25.87 18.87
CA ASP A 109 -17.07 -26.05 19.03
C ASP A 109 -16.41 -26.78 17.83
N PHE A 110 -17.09 -26.86 16.67
CA PHE A 110 -16.57 -27.56 15.50
C PHE A 110 -15.42 -26.77 14.85
N ILE A 111 -14.20 -27.11 15.25
CA ILE A 111 -12.95 -26.46 14.83
C ILE A 111 -12.84 -26.26 13.30
N PRO A 112 -13.16 -27.26 12.44
CA PRO A 112 -13.04 -27.07 10.98
C PRO A 112 -13.93 -25.94 10.44
N ALA A 113 -15.17 -25.80 10.95
CA ALA A 113 -16.05 -24.71 10.53
C ALA A 113 -15.57 -23.34 11.01
N GLN A 114 -15.11 -23.23 12.27
CA GLN A 114 -14.55 -21.98 12.80
C GLN A 114 -13.31 -21.55 12.00
N THR A 115 -12.40 -22.48 11.73
CA THR A 115 -11.21 -22.23 10.92
C THR A 115 -11.58 -21.83 9.49
N GLY A 116 -12.56 -22.51 8.90
CA GLY A 116 -13.09 -22.20 7.56
C GLY A 116 -13.69 -20.78 7.48
N LEU A 117 -14.46 -20.37 8.49
CA LEU A 117 -15.01 -19.02 8.58
C LEU A 117 -13.92 -17.95 8.76
N ILE A 118 -12.89 -18.19 9.58
CA ILE A 118 -11.77 -17.28 9.72
C ILE A 118 -11.10 -17.05 8.36
N GLN A 119 -10.83 -18.13 7.62
CA GLN A 119 -10.20 -18.05 6.29
C GLN A 119 -11.10 -17.34 5.29
N LEU A 120 -12.40 -17.66 5.28
CA LEU A 120 -13.38 -17.04 4.41
C LEU A 120 -13.51 -15.54 4.67
N TYR A 121 -13.71 -15.12 5.92
CA TYR A 121 -13.84 -13.72 6.28
C TYR A 121 -12.55 -12.94 6.04
N PHE A 122 -11.39 -13.55 6.28
CA PHE A 122 -10.11 -12.95 5.95
C PHE A 122 -9.94 -12.75 4.44
N HIS A 123 -10.36 -13.73 3.63
CA HIS A 123 -10.35 -13.63 2.17
C HIS A 123 -11.31 -12.54 1.67
N LEU A 124 -12.50 -12.45 2.25
CA LEU A 124 -13.49 -11.42 1.94
C LEU A 124 -13.14 -10.04 2.50
N ARG A 125 -12.07 -9.94 3.29
CA ARG A 125 -11.65 -8.73 4.00
C ARG A 125 -12.66 -8.24 5.04
N GLU A 126 -13.49 -9.15 5.54
CA GLU A 126 -14.39 -8.91 6.68
C GLU A 126 -13.64 -9.14 8.00
N TYR A 127 -12.60 -8.35 8.21
CA TYR A 127 -11.61 -8.57 9.28
C TYR A 127 -12.21 -8.58 10.67
N LYS A 128 -13.29 -7.82 10.91
CA LYS A 128 -13.98 -7.84 12.21
C LYS A 128 -14.66 -9.17 12.49
N LYS A 129 -15.35 -9.76 11.48
CA LYS A 129 -15.94 -11.11 11.62
C LYS A 129 -14.83 -12.15 11.78
N ALA A 130 -13.72 -12.02 11.02
CA ALA A 130 -12.57 -12.91 11.16
C ALA A 130 -11.98 -12.86 12.58
N GLN A 131 -11.87 -11.65 13.18
CA GLN A 131 -11.40 -11.48 14.54
C GLN A 131 -12.33 -12.13 15.57
N GLN A 132 -13.65 -11.94 15.43
CA GLN A 132 -14.63 -12.55 16.32
C GLN A 132 -14.54 -14.07 16.31
N GLN A 133 -14.44 -14.69 15.12
CA GLN A 133 -14.27 -16.14 15.01
C GLN A 133 -12.91 -16.61 15.57
N LEU A 134 -11.86 -15.81 15.38
CA LEU A 134 -10.53 -16.09 15.91
C LEU A 134 -10.50 -16.05 17.43
N ASP A 135 -11.20 -15.11 18.05
CA ASP A 135 -11.30 -14.96 19.50
C ASP A 135 -12.06 -16.16 20.09
N GLN A 136 -13.17 -16.57 19.45
CA GLN A 136 -13.92 -17.77 19.84
C GLN A 136 -13.07 -19.04 19.74
N LEU A 137 -12.37 -19.26 18.61
CA LEU A 137 -11.49 -20.42 18.44
C LEU A 137 -10.32 -20.40 19.43
N SER A 138 -9.80 -19.23 19.75
CA SER A 138 -8.66 -19.08 20.70
C SER A 138 -9.05 -19.37 22.15
N SER A 139 -10.33 -19.38 22.51
CA SER A 139 -10.80 -19.71 23.85
C SER A 139 -10.90 -21.22 24.13
N ILE A 140 -10.75 -22.05 23.10
CA ILE A 140 -10.77 -23.51 23.24
C ILE A 140 -9.44 -23.98 23.82
N VAL A 141 -9.51 -24.78 24.88
CA VAL A 141 -8.35 -25.42 25.51
C VAL A 141 -7.91 -26.64 24.70
N ASP A 142 -6.62 -26.95 24.68
CA ASP A 142 -6.03 -28.13 24.02
C ASP A 142 -6.23 -28.22 22.50
N LEU A 143 -6.05 -27.09 21.82
CA LEU A 143 -6.08 -27.07 20.37
C LEU A 143 -4.91 -27.82 19.73
N PRO A 144 -5.14 -28.57 18.62
CA PRO A 144 -4.06 -29.17 17.85
C PRO A 144 -2.98 -28.14 17.45
N LYS A 145 -1.72 -28.55 17.44
CA LYS A 145 -0.57 -27.67 17.17
C LYS A 145 -0.71 -26.89 15.86
N ASP A 146 -1.21 -27.53 14.81
CA ASP A 146 -1.38 -26.91 13.50
C ASP A 146 -2.44 -25.80 13.51
N ILE A 147 -3.50 -26.02 14.31
CA ILE A 147 -4.55 -25.02 14.52
C ILE A 147 -4.02 -23.84 15.32
N SER A 148 -3.27 -24.12 16.41
CA SER A 148 -2.62 -23.06 17.21
C SER A 148 -1.67 -22.19 16.37
N GLN A 149 -0.91 -22.80 15.45
CA GLN A 149 -0.05 -22.06 14.52
C GLN A 149 -0.88 -21.18 13.53
N SER A 150 -2.00 -21.69 13.05
CA SER A 150 -2.93 -20.93 12.19
C SER A 150 -3.55 -19.76 12.93
N ILE A 151 -3.96 -19.94 14.17
CA ILE A 151 -4.48 -18.89 15.04
C ILE A 151 -3.44 -17.78 15.19
N GLU A 152 -2.20 -18.13 15.53
CA GLU A 152 -1.13 -17.17 15.70
C GLU A 152 -0.86 -16.38 14.40
N PHE A 153 -0.89 -17.07 13.26
CA PHE A 153 -0.77 -16.40 11.95
C PHE A 153 -1.87 -15.36 11.74
N TYR A 154 -3.14 -15.72 11.98
CA TYR A 154 -4.27 -14.78 11.79
C TYR A 154 -4.28 -13.69 12.85
N LYS A 155 -3.92 -13.97 14.11
CA LYS A 155 -3.76 -12.94 15.16
C LYS A 155 -2.78 -11.85 14.75
N VAL A 156 -1.60 -12.23 14.28
CA VAL A 156 -0.58 -11.27 13.82
C VAL A 156 -1.09 -10.44 12.63
N LYS A 157 -1.80 -11.08 11.70
CA LYS A 157 -2.35 -10.40 10.51
C LYS A 157 -3.45 -9.41 10.87
N LEU A 158 -4.37 -9.82 11.70
CA LEU A 158 -5.50 -8.98 12.13
C LEU A 158 -5.02 -7.86 13.05
N ALA A 159 -4.09 -8.14 13.98
CA ALA A 159 -3.50 -7.11 14.82
C ALA A 159 -2.87 -5.99 13.98
N ALA A 160 -2.12 -6.34 12.93
CA ALA A 160 -1.52 -5.37 12.02
C ALA A 160 -2.56 -4.50 11.27
N TYR A 161 -3.79 -5.00 11.10
CA TYR A 161 -4.89 -4.26 10.48
C TYR A 161 -5.61 -3.33 11.46
N PHE A 162 -5.80 -3.76 12.71
CA PHE A 162 -6.53 -3.00 13.74
C PHE A 162 -5.64 -2.02 14.51
N GLN A 163 -4.35 -2.30 14.60
CA GLN A 163 -3.39 -1.45 15.31
C GLN A 163 -3.02 -0.22 14.50
N GLY A 164 -2.81 0.88 15.20
CA GLY A 164 -2.22 2.08 14.63
C GLY A 164 -0.76 1.84 14.25
N GLN A 165 -0.29 2.63 13.29
CA GLN A 165 1.11 2.59 12.84
C GLN A 165 1.78 3.92 13.14
N ARG A 166 2.93 3.86 13.75
CA ARG A 166 3.80 5.02 14.01
C ARG A 166 5.09 4.81 13.25
N PHE A 167 5.51 5.84 12.56
CA PHE A 167 6.73 5.79 11.76
C PHE A 167 7.55 7.04 12.03
N TYR A 168 8.85 6.86 12.23
CA TYR A 168 9.81 7.95 12.34
C TYR A 168 10.97 7.72 11.37
N GLN A 169 11.39 8.81 10.71
CA GLN A 169 12.55 8.84 9.84
C GLN A 169 13.41 10.06 10.16
N LEU A 170 14.67 9.81 10.42
CA LEU A 170 15.73 10.81 10.42
C LEU A 170 16.50 10.67 9.12
N SER A 171 16.74 11.80 8.43
CA SER A 171 17.53 11.80 7.21
C SER A 171 18.58 12.88 7.25
N PHE A 172 19.82 12.51 6.93
CA PHE A 172 20.90 13.43 6.60
C PHE A 172 20.90 13.62 5.10
N PHE A 173 20.88 14.85 4.61
CA PHE A 173 20.86 15.10 3.18
C PHE A 173 21.97 16.04 2.73
N TYR A 174 22.37 15.83 1.48
CA TYR A 174 23.16 16.77 0.68
C TYR A 174 22.34 17.11 -0.56
N ASN A 175 22.30 18.40 -0.92
CA ASN A 175 21.60 18.90 -2.10
C ASN A 175 22.43 20.06 -2.71
N ASP A 176 22.78 19.95 -3.98
CA ASP A 176 23.63 20.88 -4.67
C ASP A 176 22.91 22.13 -5.24
N ASN A 177 21.58 22.16 -5.19
CA ASN A 177 20.77 23.25 -5.75
C ASN A 177 19.41 23.40 -5.05
N ILE A 178 19.40 23.75 -3.74
CA ILE A 178 18.16 23.87 -2.96
C ILE A 178 17.21 24.98 -3.43
N ASN A 179 17.73 25.99 -4.13
CA ASN A 179 16.97 27.12 -4.66
C ASN A 179 16.53 26.93 -6.12
N HIS A 180 16.82 25.77 -6.73
CA HIS A 180 16.55 25.48 -8.14
C HIS A 180 17.06 26.57 -9.09
N ALA A 181 18.25 27.11 -8.78
CA ALA A 181 18.89 28.12 -9.60
C ALA A 181 19.21 27.57 -10.99
N PRO A 182 19.09 28.39 -12.03
CA PRO A 182 19.32 27.95 -13.39
C PRO A 182 20.80 27.67 -13.68
N ASP A 183 21.04 26.79 -14.65
CA ASP A 183 22.39 26.42 -15.11
C ASP A 183 23.11 27.59 -15.77
N ILE A 184 22.35 28.56 -16.34
CA ILE A 184 22.87 29.72 -17.06
C ILE A 184 22.95 30.91 -16.10
N ALA A 185 24.14 31.34 -15.79
CA ALA A 185 24.36 32.42 -14.83
C ALA A 185 23.98 33.81 -15.37
N GLU A 186 24.15 34.07 -16.66
CA GLU A 186 23.89 35.36 -17.27
C GLU A 186 23.28 35.23 -18.67
N LYS A 187 22.37 36.12 -19.02
CA LYS A 187 21.78 36.21 -20.35
C LYS A 187 21.69 37.63 -20.82
N VAL A 188 22.17 37.87 -22.03
CA VAL A 188 21.98 39.13 -22.72
C VAL A 188 20.55 39.19 -23.24
N VAL A 189 19.77 40.15 -22.76
CA VAL A 189 18.32 40.27 -23.07
C VAL A 189 18.07 41.33 -24.13
N SER A 190 18.91 42.36 -24.17
CA SER A 190 18.87 43.41 -25.19
C SER A 190 20.29 43.90 -25.51
N GLN A 191 20.56 44.04 -26.78
CA GLN A 191 21.81 44.63 -27.25
C GLN A 191 21.41 45.72 -28.24
N SER A 192 21.63 46.97 -27.84
CA SER A 192 21.61 48.13 -28.76
C SER A 192 23.00 48.61 -28.92
N THR A 193 23.24 49.47 -29.92
CA THR A 193 24.55 50.07 -30.21
C THR A 193 25.18 50.79 -29.02
N GLN A 194 24.39 51.12 -27.99
CA GLN A 194 24.86 51.88 -26.82
C GLN A 194 24.67 51.20 -25.46
N ARG A 195 23.86 50.15 -25.34
CA ARG A 195 23.60 49.47 -24.05
C ARG A 195 23.36 47.97 -24.19
N LYS A 196 24.16 47.19 -23.47
CA LYS A 196 23.97 45.74 -23.26
C LYS A 196 23.29 45.51 -21.91
N VAL A 197 22.04 45.00 -21.93
CA VAL A 197 21.34 44.61 -20.72
C VAL A 197 21.58 43.13 -20.51
N THR A 198 22.28 42.80 -19.43
CA THR A 198 22.55 41.42 -19.00
C THR A 198 21.76 41.14 -17.74
N LEU A 199 20.89 40.11 -17.77
CA LEU A 199 20.26 39.60 -16.58
C LEU A 199 21.14 38.53 -15.95
N ARG A 200 21.35 38.66 -14.63
CA ARG A 200 22.06 37.66 -13.83
C ARG A 200 21.05 36.81 -13.11
N SER A 201 21.19 35.51 -13.21
CA SER A 201 20.38 34.54 -12.45
C SER A 201 21.00 34.27 -11.07
N ALA A 202 20.19 33.76 -10.15
CA ALA A 202 20.69 33.29 -8.86
C ALA A 202 21.68 32.15 -9.08
N LYS A 203 22.72 32.07 -8.24
CA LYS A 203 23.64 30.92 -8.21
C LYS A 203 23.00 29.74 -7.48
N PRO A 204 23.34 28.50 -7.83
CA PRO A 204 22.96 27.34 -7.07
C PRO A 204 23.41 27.42 -5.61
N ILE A 205 22.53 27.12 -4.69
CA ILE A 205 22.84 27.07 -3.27
C ILE A 205 23.01 25.61 -2.89
N VAL A 206 24.21 25.24 -2.52
CA VAL A 206 24.54 23.92 -1.97
C VAL A 206 24.23 23.91 -0.49
N SER A 207 23.56 22.86 0.00
CA SER A 207 23.32 22.72 1.43
C SER A 207 23.27 21.25 1.83
N THR A 208 23.73 21.02 3.04
CA THR A 208 23.46 19.81 3.82
C THR A 208 22.40 20.11 4.88
N GLY A 209 21.84 19.10 5.48
CA GLY A 209 20.90 19.31 6.57
C GLY A 209 20.28 18.02 7.09
N LEU A 210 19.27 18.21 7.93
CA LEU A 210 18.51 17.14 8.56
C LEU A 210 17.04 17.23 8.16
N THR A 211 16.41 16.09 8.00
CA THR A 211 14.96 15.99 7.92
C THR A 211 14.47 15.06 8.99
N HIS A 212 13.56 15.55 9.82
CA HIS A 212 12.77 14.75 10.73
C HIS A 212 11.39 14.54 10.12
N TYR A 213 10.97 13.30 10.00
CA TYR A 213 9.63 12.94 9.56
C TYR A 213 9.02 11.98 10.56
N PHE A 214 7.87 12.34 11.07
CA PHE A 214 7.06 11.51 11.94
C PHE A 214 5.68 11.35 11.34
N SER A 215 5.14 10.13 11.32
CA SER A 215 3.76 9.91 10.91
C SER A 215 3.06 8.93 11.83
N PHE A 216 1.76 9.14 11.94
CA PHE A 216 0.84 8.37 12.76
C PHE A 216 -0.40 8.04 11.95
N TYR A 217 -0.71 6.76 11.84
CA TYR A 217 -1.95 6.25 11.26
C TYR A 217 -2.72 5.49 12.32
N GLN A 218 -4.01 5.78 12.48
CA GLN A 218 -4.89 5.11 13.43
C GLN A 218 -6.22 4.77 12.77
N PRO A 219 -6.60 3.49 12.65
CA PRO A 219 -7.99 3.13 12.41
C PRO A 219 -8.81 3.49 13.64
N VAL A 220 -9.88 4.27 13.47
CA VAL A 220 -10.73 4.76 14.55
C VAL A 220 -11.95 3.85 14.71
N ILE A 221 -12.61 3.52 13.60
CA ILE A 221 -13.79 2.65 13.56
C ILE A 221 -13.61 1.68 12.43
N ILE A 222 -13.83 0.37 12.71
CA ILE A 222 -13.86 -0.69 11.72
C ILE A 222 -15.16 -1.46 11.90
N TYR A 223 -15.97 -1.48 10.86
CA TYR A 223 -17.23 -2.21 10.86
C TYR A 223 -17.45 -2.86 9.50
N SER A 224 -17.49 -4.21 9.47
CA SER A 224 -17.59 -4.98 8.22
C SER A 224 -16.56 -4.53 7.18
N HIS A 225 -17.01 -4.04 6.05
CA HIS A 225 -16.17 -3.51 4.96
C HIS A 225 -15.75 -2.03 5.14
N HIS A 226 -16.20 -1.37 6.20
CA HIS A 226 -16.03 0.06 6.41
C HIS A 226 -14.90 0.34 7.40
N THR A 227 -14.04 1.28 7.08
CA THR A 227 -12.96 1.75 7.97
C THR A 227 -12.95 3.26 8.01
N PHE A 228 -13.02 3.84 9.19
CA PHE A 228 -12.69 5.22 9.45
C PHE A 228 -11.30 5.27 10.08
N SER A 229 -10.48 6.19 9.63
CA SER A 229 -9.09 6.30 10.09
C SER A 229 -8.63 7.74 10.14
N SER A 230 -7.63 8.02 10.97
CA SER A 230 -6.88 9.25 10.95
C SER A 230 -5.45 9.00 10.52
N TYR A 231 -4.87 9.96 9.82
CA TYR A 231 -3.46 9.97 9.50
C TYR A 231 -2.92 11.38 9.67
N THR A 232 -1.81 11.50 10.37
CA THR A 232 -1.12 12.78 10.59
C THR A 232 0.36 12.58 10.35
N TYR A 233 1.01 13.57 9.74
CA TYR A 233 2.46 13.62 9.74
C TYR A 233 2.97 15.03 10.07
N ALA A 234 4.16 15.04 10.66
CA ALA A 234 4.98 16.22 10.85
C ALA A 234 6.32 16.01 10.13
N ARG A 235 6.75 16.99 9.35
CA ARG A 235 8.05 17.01 8.67
C ARG A 235 8.75 18.31 8.96
N TYR A 236 9.92 18.24 9.58
CA TYR A 236 10.81 19.38 9.80
C TYR A 236 12.06 19.21 8.96
N ILE A 237 12.44 20.26 8.23
CA ILE A 237 13.69 20.32 7.48
C ILE A 237 14.56 21.43 8.05
N ASP A 238 15.77 21.06 8.43
CA ASP A 238 16.82 21.93 8.92
C ASP A 238 17.98 21.98 7.93
N TYR A 239 18.18 23.13 7.30
CA TYR A 239 19.29 23.39 6.40
C TYR A 239 20.44 24.00 7.19
N HIS A 240 21.60 23.35 7.19
CA HIS A 240 22.75 23.79 7.97
C HIS A 240 23.24 25.20 7.58
N SER A 241 23.41 25.45 6.29
CA SER A 241 23.96 26.71 5.77
C SER A 241 22.92 27.81 5.51
N HIS A 242 21.61 27.44 5.43
CA HIS A 242 20.51 28.32 4.98
C HIS A 242 19.31 28.24 5.88
N ARG A 243 19.45 28.55 7.16
CA ARG A 243 18.40 28.43 8.18
C ARG A 243 17.08 29.13 7.84
N ARG A 244 17.12 30.18 7.00
CA ARG A 244 15.89 30.85 6.51
C ARG A 244 15.03 29.94 5.63
N ALA A 245 15.59 28.89 5.07
CA ALA A 245 14.88 27.90 4.28
C ALA A 245 14.25 26.77 5.14
N ASN A 246 14.56 26.75 6.45
CA ASN A 246 13.99 25.76 7.38
C ASN A 246 12.47 25.89 7.45
N PHE A 247 11.78 24.76 7.49
CA PHE A 247 10.34 24.76 7.63
C PHE A 247 9.80 23.53 8.32
N LEU A 248 8.65 23.72 8.96
CA LEU A 248 7.78 22.65 9.47
C LEU A 248 6.57 22.52 8.57
N ALA A 249 6.28 21.29 8.13
CA ALA A 249 5.03 20.94 7.48
C ALA A 249 4.23 19.99 8.38
N LEU A 250 2.98 20.31 8.59
CA LEU A 250 2.01 19.47 9.29
C LEU A 250 0.89 19.11 8.33
N TYR A 251 0.47 17.87 8.37
CA TYR A 251 -0.62 17.34 7.55
C TYR A 251 -1.48 16.42 8.41
N THR A 252 -2.77 16.57 8.29
CA THR A 252 -3.73 15.66 8.94
C THR A 252 -4.87 15.34 8.00
N GLN A 253 -5.36 14.11 8.07
CA GLN A 253 -6.52 13.66 7.30
C GLN A 253 -7.41 12.75 8.12
N LEU A 254 -8.69 12.79 7.80
CA LEU A 254 -9.69 11.81 8.23
C LEU A 254 -10.09 11.00 7.01
N GLY A 255 -9.97 9.68 7.10
CA GLY A 255 -10.23 8.80 5.98
C GLY A 255 -11.46 7.94 6.23
N TYR A 256 -12.33 7.87 5.23
CA TYR A 256 -13.31 6.81 5.11
C TYR A 256 -12.89 5.87 3.98
N ARG A 257 -12.94 4.57 4.22
CA ARG A 257 -12.62 3.53 3.26
C ARG A 257 -13.65 2.41 3.31
N TYR A 258 -14.14 2.03 2.13
CA TYR A 258 -14.93 0.84 1.91
C TYR A 258 -14.12 -0.16 1.09
N GLN A 259 -14.07 -1.42 1.51
CA GLN A 259 -13.22 -2.42 0.90
C GLN A 259 -13.93 -3.77 0.76
N LYS A 260 -13.96 -4.30 -0.46
CA LYS A 260 -14.35 -5.69 -0.78
C LYS A 260 -13.17 -6.46 -1.37
N SER A 261 -13.37 -7.75 -1.69
CA SER A 261 -12.32 -8.61 -2.26
C SER A 261 -11.70 -8.05 -3.54
N GLN A 262 -12.52 -7.51 -4.44
CA GLN A 262 -12.08 -7.06 -5.77
C GLN A 262 -11.87 -5.54 -5.88
N TYR A 263 -12.45 -4.74 -5.00
CA TYR A 263 -12.34 -3.29 -5.09
C TYR A 263 -12.33 -2.61 -3.72
N GLN A 264 -11.75 -1.44 -3.72
CA GLN A 264 -11.71 -0.54 -2.57
C GLN A 264 -11.95 0.87 -3.08
N TRP A 265 -12.71 1.67 -2.34
CA TRP A 265 -12.73 3.11 -2.53
C TRP A 265 -12.58 3.84 -1.20
N SER A 266 -12.05 5.05 -1.24
CA SER A 266 -11.85 5.88 -0.06
C SER A 266 -12.05 7.34 -0.39
N MET A 267 -12.42 8.10 0.63
CA MET A 267 -12.50 9.55 0.61
C MET A 267 -11.80 10.11 1.84
N THR A 268 -10.88 11.04 1.62
CA THR A 268 -9.99 11.54 2.68
C THR A 268 -9.89 13.07 2.63
N PRO A 269 -10.79 13.80 3.31
CA PRO A 269 -10.58 15.21 3.58
C PRO A 269 -9.31 15.41 4.40
N TYR A 270 -8.57 16.47 4.10
CA TYR A 270 -7.31 16.77 4.76
C TYR A 270 -7.06 18.25 4.94
N TYR A 271 -6.16 18.55 5.87
CA TYR A 271 -5.61 19.87 6.12
C TYR A 271 -4.09 19.81 6.17
N GLU A 272 -3.44 20.81 5.61
CA GLU A 272 -1.98 20.94 5.52
C GLU A 272 -1.57 22.37 5.87
N ILE A 273 -0.53 22.52 6.65
CA ILE A 273 0.11 23.80 6.94
C ILE A 273 1.61 23.68 6.71
N LYS A 274 2.19 24.66 6.04
CA LYS A 274 3.63 24.81 5.91
C LYS A 274 4.06 26.13 6.59
N LYS A 275 4.96 26.00 7.57
CA LYS A 275 5.44 27.09 8.41
C LYS A 275 6.95 27.19 8.31
N PRO A 276 7.51 28.22 7.60
CA PRO A 276 8.89 28.61 7.76
C PRO A 276 9.13 29.18 9.16
N GLN A 277 10.36 29.50 9.52
CA GLN A 277 10.78 29.83 10.89
C GLN A 277 9.91 30.86 11.66
N ALA A 278 9.36 31.88 10.99
CA ALA A 278 8.65 32.96 11.66
C ALA A 278 7.13 33.01 11.44
N GLN A 279 6.66 32.66 10.25
CA GLN A 279 5.25 32.75 9.85
C GLN A 279 4.85 31.55 8.98
N TYR A 280 3.53 31.23 8.88
CA TYR A 280 3.12 30.20 7.95
C TYR A 280 3.26 30.68 6.50
N GLU A 281 3.78 29.83 5.62
CA GLU A 281 3.87 30.11 4.18
C GLU A 281 2.50 29.95 3.52
N TYR A 282 1.84 28.83 3.82
CA TYR A 282 0.48 28.55 3.36
C TYR A 282 -0.26 27.59 4.29
N GLN A 283 -1.57 27.65 4.19
CA GLN A 283 -2.53 26.63 4.65
C GLN A 283 -3.21 26.04 3.43
N ALA A 284 -3.51 24.75 3.50
CA ALA A 284 -4.28 24.10 2.45
C ALA A 284 -5.28 23.11 3.03
N TRP A 285 -6.42 23.00 2.39
CA TRP A 285 -7.39 21.97 2.64
C TRP A 285 -7.85 21.36 1.32
N GLY A 286 -8.22 20.13 1.40
CA GLY A 286 -8.65 19.41 0.22
C GLY A 286 -9.31 18.09 0.58
N SER A 287 -9.64 17.35 -0.45
CA SER A 287 -10.14 15.99 -0.32
C SER A 287 -9.61 15.14 -1.47
N GLU A 288 -9.17 13.95 -1.14
CA GLU A 288 -8.76 12.94 -2.09
C GLU A 288 -9.79 11.82 -2.13
N ALA A 289 -10.25 11.45 -3.32
CA ALA A 289 -11.04 10.25 -3.57
C ALA A 289 -10.15 9.23 -4.29
N GLN A 290 -10.15 7.98 -3.82
CA GLN A 290 -9.38 6.91 -4.44
C GLN A 290 -10.28 5.71 -4.73
N PHE A 291 -10.03 5.06 -5.86
CA PHE A 291 -10.64 3.80 -6.24
C PHE A 291 -9.54 2.81 -6.65
N SER A 292 -9.55 1.63 -6.05
CA SER A 292 -8.62 0.55 -6.35
C SER A 292 -9.39 -0.66 -6.84
N TYR A 293 -8.96 -1.23 -7.95
CA TYR A 293 -9.50 -2.46 -8.50
C TYR A 293 -8.40 -3.53 -8.56
N PHE A 294 -8.66 -4.66 -7.92
CA PHE A 294 -7.76 -5.81 -7.86
C PHE A 294 -8.13 -6.77 -9.00
N ILE A 295 -7.48 -6.61 -10.16
CA ILE A 295 -7.75 -7.41 -11.37
C ILE A 295 -7.53 -8.90 -11.05
N ASN A 296 -6.43 -9.18 -10.37
CA ASN A 296 -6.08 -10.50 -9.86
C ASN A 296 -5.04 -10.35 -8.73
N LYS A 297 -4.49 -11.49 -8.24
CA LYS A 297 -3.47 -11.49 -7.17
C LYS A 297 -2.17 -10.76 -7.53
N LYS A 298 -1.92 -10.53 -8.83
CA LYS A 298 -0.68 -9.92 -9.34
C LYS A 298 -0.87 -8.49 -9.84
N GLN A 299 -2.10 -8.03 -10.05
CA GLN A 299 -2.36 -6.76 -10.71
C GLN A 299 -3.38 -5.92 -9.98
N THR A 300 -3.06 -4.65 -9.79
CA THR A 300 -3.96 -3.67 -9.20
C THR A 300 -3.91 -2.38 -10.00
N ILE A 301 -5.08 -1.80 -10.28
CA ILE A 301 -5.22 -0.45 -10.82
C ILE A 301 -5.78 0.44 -9.71
N ASN A 302 -5.14 1.59 -9.49
CA ASN A 302 -5.61 2.60 -8.56
C ASN A 302 -5.85 3.90 -9.32
N LEU A 303 -7.02 4.48 -9.13
CA LEU A 303 -7.40 5.80 -9.63
C LEU A 303 -7.46 6.75 -8.44
N SER A 304 -6.90 7.94 -8.55
CA SER A 304 -7.07 8.98 -7.53
C SER A 304 -7.46 10.32 -8.15
N PHE A 305 -8.26 11.05 -7.42
CA PHE A 305 -8.71 12.39 -7.70
C PHE A 305 -8.50 13.23 -6.45
N ASP A 306 -7.76 14.33 -6.57
CA ASP A 306 -7.48 15.26 -5.46
C ASP A 306 -7.90 16.67 -5.84
N TYR A 307 -8.66 17.30 -4.97
CA TYR A 307 -8.98 18.71 -5.06
C TYR A 307 -8.42 19.44 -3.85
N LYS A 308 -7.54 20.44 -4.08
CA LYS A 308 -6.81 21.18 -3.05
C LYS A 308 -6.98 22.69 -3.22
N ILE A 309 -7.30 23.38 -2.15
CA ILE A 309 -7.30 24.84 -2.06
C ILE A 309 -6.10 25.25 -1.19
N LYS A 310 -5.26 26.15 -1.71
CA LYS A 310 -4.13 26.72 -0.95
C LYS A 310 -4.34 28.20 -0.73
N LYS A 311 -4.17 28.62 0.52
CA LYS A 311 -4.11 30.03 0.93
C LYS A 311 -2.74 30.35 1.48
N TYR A 312 -2.07 31.28 0.86
CA TYR A 312 -0.77 31.80 1.28
C TYR A 312 -0.97 32.97 2.22
N GLN A 313 0.05 33.29 3.00
CA GLN A 313 0.09 34.54 3.79
C GLN A 313 -0.07 35.78 2.87
N GLU A 314 -0.42 36.92 3.46
CA GLU A 314 -0.79 38.13 2.73
C GLU A 314 0.24 38.58 1.68
N ALA A 315 1.51 38.59 2.06
CA ALA A 315 2.61 38.95 1.16
C ALA A 315 2.73 38.02 -0.09
N LEU A 316 2.21 36.82 -0.01
CA LEU A 316 2.25 35.81 -1.06
C LEU A 316 0.86 35.47 -1.62
N ASN A 317 -0.16 36.28 -1.35
CA ASN A 317 -1.54 35.98 -1.68
C ASN A 317 -1.81 35.78 -3.18
N ASN A 318 -0.96 36.32 -4.05
CA ASN A 318 -0.96 36.10 -5.49
C ASN A 318 -0.69 34.62 -5.90
N LEU A 319 -0.13 33.82 -4.97
CA LEU A 319 0.10 32.37 -5.13
C LEU A 319 -1.09 31.52 -4.69
N ASN A 320 -2.13 32.14 -4.05
CA ASN A 320 -3.36 31.41 -3.73
C ASN A 320 -3.86 30.61 -4.90
N SER A 321 -4.17 29.33 -4.67
CA SER A 321 -4.47 28.43 -5.78
C SER A 321 -5.57 27.43 -5.48
N ARG A 322 -6.22 26.96 -6.58
CA ARG A 322 -7.07 25.78 -6.59
C ARG A 322 -6.42 24.77 -7.52
N ARG A 323 -6.18 23.57 -6.99
CA ARG A 323 -5.50 22.50 -7.70
C ARG A 323 -6.44 21.31 -7.85
N LEU A 324 -6.48 20.77 -9.06
CA LEU A 324 -7.14 19.53 -9.39
C LEU A 324 -6.06 18.55 -9.87
N SER A 325 -6.06 17.35 -9.34
CA SER A 325 -5.08 16.33 -9.73
C SER A 325 -5.79 14.99 -9.98
N TYR A 326 -5.38 14.31 -11.03
CA TYR A 326 -5.77 12.93 -11.33
C TYR A 326 -4.54 12.07 -11.41
N SER A 327 -4.60 10.86 -10.89
CA SER A 327 -3.57 9.88 -11.15
C SER A 327 -4.15 8.49 -11.36
N THR A 328 -3.47 7.73 -12.21
CA THR A 328 -3.73 6.31 -12.43
C THR A 328 -2.46 5.55 -12.16
N ASN A 329 -2.51 4.58 -11.25
CA ASN A 329 -1.38 3.74 -10.92
C ASN A 329 -1.72 2.28 -11.29
N HIS A 330 -0.85 1.63 -12.04
CA HIS A 330 -0.88 0.20 -12.31
C HIS A 330 0.29 -0.46 -11.59
N ASN A 331 0.00 -1.43 -10.73
CA ASN A 331 0.98 -2.23 -10.03
C ASN A 331 0.93 -3.67 -10.55
N TYR A 332 2.09 -4.21 -10.88
CA TYR A 332 2.26 -5.60 -11.28
C TYR A 332 3.25 -6.31 -10.36
N TYR A 333 2.85 -7.40 -9.74
CA TYR A 333 3.66 -8.22 -8.84
C TYR A 333 4.13 -9.49 -9.53
N PHE A 334 5.43 -9.65 -9.70
CA PHE A 334 6.04 -10.84 -10.26
C PHE A 334 6.21 -11.95 -9.20
N ASN A 335 6.38 -13.18 -9.65
CA ASN A 335 6.56 -14.34 -8.75
C ASN A 335 7.82 -14.22 -7.87
N ASN A 336 8.87 -13.56 -8.35
CA ASN A 336 10.12 -13.29 -7.64
C ASN A 336 10.04 -12.11 -6.66
N ARG A 337 8.83 -11.65 -6.29
CA ARG A 337 8.54 -10.50 -5.40
C ARG A 337 8.93 -9.13 -5.97
N MET A 338 9.38 -9.06 -7.19
CA MET A 338 9.57 -7.79 -7.88
C MET A 338 8.19 -7.15 -8.10
N GLN A 339 8.11 -5.84 -7.91
CA GLN A 339 6.92 -5.06 -8.22
C GLN A 339 7.27 -4.01 -9.26
N LEU A 340 6.54 -3.99 -10.37
CA LEU A 340 6.55 -2.92 -11.35
C LEU A 340 5.43 -1.94 -11.02
N VAL A 341 5.74 -0.66 -11.05
CA VAL A 341 4.80 0.43 -10.81
C VAL A 341 4.83 1.36 -12.00
N ASN A 342 3.66 1.61 -12.61
CA ASN A 342 3.48 2.60 -13.65
C ASN A 342 2.42 3.60 -13.19
N GLN A 343 2.71 4.89 -13.34
CA GLN A 343 1.81 5.96 -12.94
C GLN A 343 1.68 6.99 -14.06
N LEU A 344 0.45 7.36 -14.34
CA LEU A 344 0.10 8.54 -15.13
C LEU A 344 -0.49 9.57 -14.20
N ASN A 345 -0.12 10.84 -14.36
CA ASN A 345 -0.70 11.92 -13.58
C ASN A 345 -1.00 13.14 -14.45
N TYR A 346 -2.10 13.78 -14.14
CA TYR A 346 -2.51 15.07 -14.68
C TYR A 346 -2.81 16.02 -13.54
N GLN A 347 -2.39 17.28 -13.67
CA GLN A 347 -2.65 18.31 -12.67
C GLN A 347 -2.99 19.62 -13.34
N LEU A 348 -4.05 20.26 -12.89
CA LEU A 348 -4.46 21.61 -13.23
C LEU A 348 -4.30 22.49 -11.99
N ASP A 349 -3.46 23.53 -12.06
CA ASP A 349 -3.27 24.49 -10.97
C ASP A 349 -3.69 25.89 -11.43
N ARG A 350 -4.73 26.43 -10.82
CA ARG A 350 -5.23 27.79 -11.08
C ARG A 350 -4.88 28.67 -9.89
N LYS A 351 -4.05 29.68 -10.14
CA LYS A 351 -3.58 30.63 -9.14
C LYS A 351 -4.26 31.99 -9.29
N LYS A 352 -4.23 32.79 -8.22
CA LYS A 352 -4.70 34.18 -8.26
C LYS A 352 -3.90 34.98 -9.30
N ASN A 353 -2.57 34.82 -9.32
CA ASN A 353 -1.76 35.29 -10.45
C ASN A 353 -1.90 34.31 -11.61
N THR A 354 -2.70 34.69 -12.61
CA THR A 354 -3.03 33.85 -13.76
C THR A 354 -1.82 33.50 -14.64
N LEU A 355 -0.75 34.31 -14.64
CA LEU A 355 0.49 34.02 -15.36
C LEU A 355 1.18 32.73 -14.84
N LEU A 356 0.85 32.32 -13.63
CA LEU A 356 1.38 31.10 -13.00
C LEU A 356 0.44 29.90 -13.11
N ASN A 357 -0.69 30.03 -13.83
CA ASN A 357 -1.58 28.92 -14.11
C ASN A 357 -0.92 27.91 -15.03
N TYR A 358 -1.04 26.62 -14.70
CA TYR A 358 -0.43 25.57 -15.50
C TYR A 358 -1.23 24.28 -15.52
N GLN A 359 -0.96 23.50 -16.54
CA GLN A 359 -1.28 22.09 -16.65
C GLN A 359 0.02 21.29 -16.59
N LEU A 360 -0.02 20.14 -15.92
CA LEU A 360 1.11 19.23 -15.83
C LEU A 360 0.63 17.81 -16.20
N TYR A 361 1.38 17.20 -17.08
CA TYR A 361 1.25 15.79 -17.46
C TYR A 361 2.49 15.07 -17.01
N GLY A 362 2.34 13.89 -16.45
CA GLY A 362 3.47 13.13 -15.97
C GLY A 362 3.28 11.63 -16.17
N ILE A 363 4.39 10.97 -16.43
CA ILE A 363 4.53 9.53 -16.40
C ILE A 363 5.64 9.18 -15.43
N LYS A 364 5.41 8.17 -14.60
CA LYS A 364 6.42 7.61 -13.70
C LYS A 364 6.37 6.09 -13.83
N THR A 365 7.53 5.49 -14.03
CA THR A 365 7.68 4.04 -14.03
C THR A 365 8.82 3.65 -13.10
N GLY A 366 8.73 2.47 -12.51
CA GLY A 366 9.80 2.00 -11.65
C GLY A 366 9.54 0.63 -11.07
N VAL A 367 10.56 0.12 -10.43
CA VAL A 367 10.57 -1.22 -9.86
C VAL A 367 10.98 -1.18 -8.40
N TYR A 368 10.34 -2.04 -7.61
CA TYR A 368 10.85 -2.48 -6.31
C TYR A 368 11.39 -3.89 -6.48
N TYR A 369 12.63 -4.10 -6.14
CA TYR A 369 13.31 -5.38 -6.28
C TYR A 369 13.98 -5.82 -4.99
N PRO A 370 13.64 -7.00 -4.43
CA PRO A 370 14.33 -7.57 -3.28
C PRO A 370 15.63 -8.24 -3.74
N LEU A 371 16.78 -7.58 -3.51
CA LEU A 371 18.10 -8.14 -3.80
C LEU A 371 18.38 -9.36 -2.93
N SER A 372 17.92 -9.33 -1.68
CA SER A 372 18.02 -10.43 -0.72
C SER A 372 16.88 -10.34 0.31
N VAL A 373 16.92 -11.20 1.33
CA VAL A 373 15.94 -11.15 2.45
C VAL A 373 15.96 -9.78 3.14
N ASN A 374 17.13 -9.17 3.26
CA ASN A 374 17.33 -7.94 4.00
C ASN A 374 17.49 -6.70 3.11
N TRP A 375 17.98 -6.84 1.88
CA TRP A 375 18.27 -5.73 1.00
C TRP A 375 17.23 -5.56 -0.08
N HIS A 376 16.74 -4.35 -0.21
CA HIS A 376 15.76 -3.96 -1.22
C HIS A 376 16.26 -2.73 -1.97
N ILE A 377 16.09 -2.76 -3.28
CA ILE A 377 16.34 -1.60 -4.15
C ILE A 377 15.04 -1.16 -4.79
N SER A 378 14.89 0.13 -4.96
CA SER A 378 13.85 0.69 -5.83
C SER A 378 14.46 1.70 -6.80
N LEU A 379 14.02 1.62 -8.04
CA LEU A 379 14.47 2.47 -9.15
C LEU A 379 13.24 3.10 -9.77
N PHE A 380 13.21 4.42 -9.88
CA PHE A 380 12.09 5.15 -10.49
C PHE A 380 12.61 6.17 -11.48
N LEU A 381 11.96 6.23 -12.63
CA LEU A 381 12.12 7.27 -13.64
C LEU A 381 10.78 7.99 -13.79
N GLN A 382 10.81 9.31 -13.70
CA GLN A 382 9.65 10.17 -13.89
C GLN A 382 9.93 11.22 -14.95
N TYR A 383 9.03 11.35 -15.89
CA TYR A 383 9.00 12.43 -16.86
C TYR A 383 7.78 13.29 -16.64
N GLN A 384 7.94 14.61 -16.64
CA GLN A 384 6.87 15.58 -16.48
C GLN A 384 6.95 16.65 -17.54
N PHE A 385 5.81 16.97 -18.14
CA PHE A 385 5.62 18.10 -19.03
C PHE A 385 4.67 19.09 -18.37
N LYS A 386 5.14 20.32 -18.17
CA LYS A 386 4.40 21.41 -17.54
C LYS A 386 4.21 22.55 -18.52
N TYR A 387 2.97 22.88 -18.80
CA TYR A 387 2.56 23.91 -19.72
C TYR A 387 1.84 25.03 -18.97
N TYR A 388 2.35 26.28 -19.09
CA TYR A 388 1.72 27.46 -18.52
C TYR A 388 0.69 28.02 -19.50
N ASN A 389 -0.52 28.29 -19.02
CA ASN A 389 -1.67 28.60 -19.87
C ASN A 389 -1.54 29.98 -20.54
N ASN A 390 -0.96 30.95 -19.82
CA ASN A 390 -0.94 32.33 -20.24
C ASN A 390 0.41 32.77 -20.80
N TYR A 391 0.36 33.63 -21.80
CA TYR A 391 1.54 34.33 -22.31
C TYR A 391 2.05 35.28 -21.24
N ASN A 392 3.36 35.24 -20.98
CA ASN A 392 4.03 36.14 -20.05
C ASN A 392 4.69 37.28 -20.84
N PRO A 393 4.21 38.54 -20.72
CA PRO A 393 4.75 39.66 -21.46
C PRO A 393 6.21 39.94 -21.15
N LEU A 394 6.66 39.76 -19.89
CA LEU A 394 8.04 39.96 -19.46
C LEU A 394 8.98 38.93 -20.09
N LEU A 395 8.54 37.70 -20.22
CA LEU A 395 9.32 36.63 -20.81
C LEU A 395 9.16 36.54 -22.33
N LYS A 396 8.18 37.27 -22.88
CA LYS A 396 7.76 37.22 -24.29
C LYS A 396 7.47 35.79 -24.77
N LYS A 397 6.98 34.92 -23.89
CA LYS A 397 6.72 33.49 -24.17
C LYS A 397 5.62 32.92 -23.27
N ARG A 398 4.98 31.86 -23.75
CA ARG A 398 4.30 30.90 -22.87
C ARG A 398 5.32 29.89 -22.38
N ARG A 399 5.49 29.80 -21.06
CA ARG A 399 6.48 28.91 -20.45
C ARG A 399 6.09 27.45 -20.63
N LYS A 400 7.08 26.62 -20.97
CA LYS A 400 6.99 25.17 -21.08
C LYS A 400 8.19 24.57 -20.39
N ASP A 401 7.98 23.65 -19.47
CA ASP A 401 9.05 22.96 -18.75
C ASP A 401 8.92 21.45 -18.94
N ASN A 402 10.02 20.78 -19.22
CA ASN A 402 10.15 19.33 -19.19
C ASN A 402 11.05 18.95 -18.03
N SER A 403 10.65 17.99 -17.23
CA SER A 403 11.46 17.53 -16.10
C SER A 403 11.64 16.03 -16.15
N ILE A 404 12.86 15.56 -15.96
CA ILE A 404 13.21 14.16 -15.75
C ILE A 404 13.69 14.05 -14.32
N VAL A 405 13.14 13.09 -13.59
CA VAL A 405 13.57 12.77 -12.23
C VAL A 405 13.90 11.29 -12.17
N PHE A 406 15.14 11.00 -11.81
CA PHE A 406 15.59 9.64 -11.50
C PHE A 406 15.76 9.51 -9.99
N THR A 407 15.22 8.43 -9.41
CA THR A 407 15.35 8.17 -7.97
C THR A 407 15.74 6.71 -7.75
N THR A 408 16.79 6.51 -6.99
CA THR A 408 17.23 5.19 -6.52
C THR A 408 17.17 5.18 -5.00
N ASN A 409 16.62 4.12 -4.42
CA ASN A 409 16.63 3.93 -2.97
C ASN A 409 17.09 2.50 -2.67
N ILE A 410 18.08 2.36 -1.81
CA ILE A 410 18.60 1.09 -1.31
C ILE A 410 18.32 1.04 0.19
N LYS A 411 17.58 0.03 0.62
CA LYS A 411 17.14 -0.13 2.00
C LYS A 411 17.57 -1.47 2.55
N ASN A 412 18.14 -1.46 3.75
CA ASN A 412 18.37 -2.67 4.55
C ASN A 412 17.22 -2.84 5.55
N LYS A 413 16.60 -4.02 5.55
CA LYS A 413 15.53 -4.40 6.50
C LYS A 413 16.03 -5.13 7.73
N SER A 414 17.32 -5.32 7.89
CA SER A 414 17.92 -5.76 9.14
C SER A 414 17.90 -4.63 10.16
N SER A 415 17.61 -4.96 11.40
CA SER A 415 17.70 -3.99 12.47
C SER A 415 19.13 -3.47 12.58
N PHE A 416 19.29 -2.19 12.57
CA PHE A 416 20.56 -1.50 12.80
C PHE A 416 20.68 -1.12 14.28
N ILE A 417 20.89 0.12 14.65
CA ILE A 417 20.97 0.55 16.06
C ILE A 417 19.57 0.91 16.55
N LEU A 418 19.16 0.47 17.72
CA LEU A 418 17.87 0.78 18.36
C LEU A 418 16.63 0.46 17.49
N GLY A 419 16.77 -0.53 16.58
CA GLY A 419 15.68 -0.93 15.69
C GLY A 419 15.45 -0.04 14.49
N PHE A 420 16.37 0.87 14.17
CA PHE A 420 16.33 1.64 12.93
C PHE A 420 16.84 0.82 11.74
N TYR A 421 16.19 1.03 10.59
CA TYR A 421 16.55 0.44 9.31
C TYR A 421 17.25 1.51 8.45
N PRO A 422 18.51 1.28 8.04
CA PRO A 422 19.21 2.22 7.19
C PRO A 422 18.73 2.15 5.75
N ALA A 423 18.67 3.31 5.09
CA ALA A 423 18.44 3.42 3.67
C ALA A 423 19.25 4.59 3.09
N ILE A 424 19.64 4.47 1.82
CA ILE A 424 20.28 5.53 1.05
C ILE A 424 19.41 5.82 -0.16
N GLU A 425 19.09 7.09 -0.36
CA GLU A 425 18.37 7.54 -1.55
C GLU A 425 19.26 8.52 -2.33
N PHE A 426 19.34 8.30 -3.62
CA PHE A 426 19.90 9.23 -4.59
C PHE A 426 18.77 9.72 -5.49
N ARG A 427 18.70 11.05 -5.71
CA ARG A 427 17.75 11.70 -6.62
C ARG A 427 18.47 12.65 -7.55
N TYR A 428 18.27 12.46 -8.84
CA TYR A 428 18.69 13.37 -9.88
C TYR A 428 17.49 14.02 -10.53
N THR A 429 17.49 15.34 -10.64
CA THR A 429 16.44 16.11 -11.31
C THR A 429 17.07 16.98 -12.39
N ARG A 430 16.57 16.87 -13.63
CA ARG A 430 16.87 17.79 -14.69
C ARG A 430 15.58 18.43 -15.21
N ARG A 431 15.56 19.75 -15.21
CA ARG A 431 14.47 20.53 -15.80
C ARG A 431 15.00 21.31 -16.98
N LEU A 432 14.38 21.10 -18.14
CA LEU A 432 14.55 21.89 -19.35
C LEU A 432 13.38 22.87 -19.45
N SER A 433 13.65 24.12 -19.87
CA SER A 433 12.64 25.15 -20.02
C SER A 433 12.85 25.92 -21.31
N ASN A 434 11.78 26.34 -21.97
CA ASN A 434 11.89 27.28 -23.08
C ASN A 434 12.28 28.71 -22.63
N VAL A 435 12.37 28.92 -21.31
CA VAL A 435 12.97 30.09 -20.65
C VAL A 435 14.19 29.61 -19.85
N ASP A 436 15.17 29.09 -20.57
CA ASP A 436 16.36 28.39 -20.09
C ASP A 436 17.13 29.14 -18.98
N TRP A 437 17.42 30.39 -19.24
CA TRP A 437 18.21 31.26 -18.35
C TRP A 437 17.56 31.50 -16.97
N LEU A 438 16.27 31.18 -16.78
CA LEU A 438 15.57 31.45 -15.53
C LEU A 438 15.07 30.17 -14.86
N TYR A 439 14.78 29.11 -15.64
CA TYR A 439 14.07 27.94 -15.11
C TYR A 439 14.69 26.60 -15.46
N GLN A 440 15.72 26.57 -16.32
CA GLN A 440 16.43 25.34 -16.61
C GLN A 440 17.47 25.08 -15.54
N TYR A 441 17.42 23.90 -14.91
CA TYR A 441 18.40 23.53 -13.90
C TYR A 441 18.58 22.01 -13.80
N GLN A 442 19.66 21.65 -13.14
CA GLN A 442 19.92 20.29 -12.66
C GLN A 442 20.14 20.32 -11.15
N GLN A 443 19.89 19.17 -10.52
CA GLN A 443 19.99 19.02 -9.08
C GLN A 443 20.29 17.56 -8.72
N HIS A 444 21.24 17.37 -7.81
CA HIS A 444 21.58 16.10 -7.20
C HIS A 444 21.26 16.17 -5.71
N GLU A 445 20.60 15.17 -5.22
CA GLU A 445 20.27 15.03 -3.81
C GLU A 445 20.63 13.62 -3.34
N VAL A 446 21.33 13.54 -2.22
CA VAL A 446 21.68 12.28 -1.55
C VAL A 446 21.13 12.33 -0.14
N LEU A 447 20.42 11.28 0.26
CA LEU A 447 19.86 11.16 1.61
C LEU A 447 20.31 9.85 2.24
N PHE A 448 20.91 9.94 3.41
CA PHE A 448 21.07 8.80 4.30
C PHE A 448 19.92 8.81 5.32
N LYS A 449 19.16 7.74 5.38
CA LYS A 449 17.93 7.64 6.17
C LYS A 449 18.05 6.59 7.24
N LEU A 450 17.52 6.88 8.41
CA LEU A 450 17.30 5.95 9.51
C LEU A 450 15.80 5.89 9.76
N GLU A 451 15.19 4.74 9.50
CA GLU A 451 13.74 4.54 9.52
C GLU A 451 13.35 3.56 10.63
N LYS A 452 12.31 3.89 11.40
CA LYS A 452 11.78 3.04 12.46
C LYS A 452 10.24 3.04 12.41
N GLN A 453 9.68 1.84 12.51
CA GLN A 453 8.24 1.61 12.70
C GLN A 453 8.02 1.07 14.10
N PHE A 454 7.02 1.64 14.81
CA PHE A 454 6.66 1.27 16.18
C PHE A 454 5.34 0.51 16.20
#